data_5457ab69efc2636b89b82c3ccdfb1175
#
_entry.id   5457ab69efc2636b89b82c3ccdfb1175
#
_cell.length_a   1.000
_cell.length_b   1.000
_cell.length_c   1.000
_cell.angle_alpha   90.00
_cell.angle_beta   90.00
_cell.angle_gamma   90.00
#
_symmetry.space_group_name_H-M   'P 1'
#
loop_
_entity.id
_entity.type
_entity.pdbx_description
1 polymer ?
#
loop_
_entity_poly.entity_id
_entity_poly.type
_entity_poly.pdbx_seq_one_letter_code
_entity_poly.pdbx_strand_id
1 'polypeptide(L)'
;MTRLIDEITLFLESEGFECSRQMRDGAEVICTRTLDGRHSRIILPLEISAASATQAAEVSDRAYECVEFIRTLEDAPLIITEDRWRAQESMMRARLLAHLELFSQAFARNCEVRRIEKAEARDFLTRNHSYGYAACRYHYGLFLKRQTGHLAASLENKESLAPGTLIAVATFSNARKWSKGDRVIKSYEWTRYASLPDLRVSGGMGKMLKTFINDVRPDDIMSYADLEWSRGDVYSRLGFVLEGQKEPVLFSVDPRTWERTPVKPGTTAGDGGPVIPGSAGNLFFRNFGSNKYRMKLTDYE
;
A
#
# COMPACT_ATOMS: atom_id res chain seq x y z
N MET A 1 27.38 -4.29 -3.73
CA MET A 1 26.08 -3.69 -3.33
C MET A 1 25.73 -4.29 -1.98
N THR A 2 25.31 -3.49 -1.01
CA THR A 2 24.92 -4.00 0.30
C THR A 2 23.61 -4.77 0.12
N ARG A 3 23.42 -5.90 0.81
CA ARG A 3 22.20 -6.69 0.75
C ARG A 3 21.03 -5.88 1.33
N LEU A 4 19.83 -6.06 0.77
CA LEU A 4 18.62 -5.37 1.24
C LEU A 4 18.38 -5.59 2.74
N ILE A 5 18.57 -6.81 3.22
CA ILE A 5 18.39 -7.16 4.63
C ILE A 5 19.36 -6.39 5.55
N ASP A 6 20.61 -6.16 5.10
CA ASP A 6 21.61 -5.40 5.86
C ASP A 6 21.18 -3.94 6.00
N GLU A 7 20.71 -3.34 4.91
CA GLU A 7 20.26 -1.95 4.90
C GLU A 7 19.04 -1.72 5.79
N ILE A 8 18.04 -2.63 5.71
CA ILE A 8 16.84 -2.54 6.57
C ILE A 8 17.21 -2.73 8.03
N THR A 9 18.08 -3.70 8.34
CA THR A 9 18.55 -3.94 9.72
C THR A 9 19.23 -2.69 10.28
N LEU A 10 20.21 -2.14 9.57
CA LEU A 10 20.95 -0.94 9.97
C LEU A 10 20.02 0.27 10.16
N PHE A 11 19.04 0.43 9.26
CA PHE A 11 18.04 1.48 9.42
C PHE A 11 17.23 1.31 10.71
N LEU A 12 16.72 0.12 10.99
CA LEU A 12 15.93 -0.14 12.19
C LEU A 12 16.75 0.05 13.47
N GLU A 13 18.01 -0.41 13.48
CA GLU A 13 18.92 -0.21 14.61
C GLU A 13 19.23 1.27 14.83
N SER A 14 19.34 2.08 13.76
CA SER A 14 19.51 3.53 13.87
C SER A 14 18.29 4.25 14.45
N GLU A 15 17.09 3.67 14.31
CA GLU A 15 15.85 4.15 14.92
C GLU A 15 15.60 3.58 16.33
N GLY A 16 16.56 2.82 16.89
CA GLY A 16 16.53 2.30 18.24
C GLY A 16 15.84 0.93 18.40
N PHE A 17 15.57 0.22 17.31
CA PHE A 17 14.98 -1.11 17.36
C PHE A 17 16.06 -2.19 17.54
N GLU A 18 15.78 -3.17 18.41
CA GLU A 18 16.57 -4.38 18.51
C GLU A 18 16.16 -5.36 17.40
N CYS A 19 17.11 -5.75 16.54
CA CYS A 19 16.88 -6.64 15.42
C CYS A 19 17.62 -7.96 15.58
N SER A 20 17.00 -9.07 15.16
CA SER A 20 17.65 -10.36 15.00
C SER A 20 17.29 -10.97 13.65
N ARG A 21 18.23 -11.69 13.02
CA ARG A 21 18.00 -12.38 11.76
C ARG A 21 17.71 -13.84 12.03
N GLN A 22 16.75 -14.40 11.34
CA GLN A 22 16.32 -15.78 11.49
C GLN A 22 15.97 -16.37 10.13
N MET A 23 16.14 -17.68 10.00
CA MET A 23 15.60 -18.45 8.88
C MET A 23 14.16 -18.88 9.21
N ARG A 24 13.23 -18.55 8.35
CA ARG A 24 11.81 -18.96 8.44
C ARG A 24 11.40 -19.54 7.10
N ASP A 25 11.06 -20.81 7.08
CA ASP A 25 10.61 -21.52 5.87
C ASP A 25 11.51 -21.26 4.63
N GLY A 26 12.84 -21.35 4.82
CA GLY A 26 13.82 -21.14 3.76
C GLY A 26 14.09 -19.67 3.37
N ALA A 27 13.42 -18.70 4.00
CA ALA A 27 13.68 -17.27 3.80
C ALA A 27 14.38 -16.65 5.02
N GLU A 28 15.32 -15.73 4.77
CA GLU A 28 15.96 -14.95 5.82
C GLU A 28 15.07 -13.74 6.16
N VAL A 29 14.67 -13.62 7.43
CA VAL A 29 13.79 -12.57 7.93
C VAL A 29 14.45 -11.76 9.04
N ILE A 30 13.98 -10.53 9.24
CA ILE A 30 14.34 -9.70 10.39
C ILE A 30 13.21 -9.82 11.40
N CYS A 31 13.54 -10.24 12.63
CA CYS A 31 12.64 -10.22 13.77
C CYS A 31 12.97 -9.01 14.64
N THR A 32 11.98 -8.20 14.95
CA THR A 32 12.12 -7.04 15.81
C THR A 32 10.89 -6.89 16.71
N ARG A 33 10.95 -5.98 17.70
CA ARG A 33 9.82 -5.64 18.57
C ARG A 33 9.47 -4.18 18.39
N THR A 34 8.20 -3.83 18.66
CA THR A 34 7.77 -2.44 18.81
C THR A 34 8.53 -1.77 19.97
N LEU A 35 8.69 -0.45 19.94
CA LEU A 35 9.44 0.28 20.98
C LEU A 35 8.90 0.08 22.39
N ASP A 36 7.59 -0.17 22.54
CA ASP A 36 6.97 -0.52 23.81
C ASP A 36 7.16 -1.99 24.22
N GLY A 37 7.81 -2.79 23.38
CA GLY A 37 8.10 -4.21 23.58
C GLY A 37 6.89 -5.14 23.55
N ARG A 38 5.67 -4.62 23.25
CA ARG A 38 4.42 -5.38 23.35
C ARG A 38 4.18 -6.31 22.16
N HIS A 39 4.66 -5.92 20.99
CA HIS A 39 4.43 -6.68 19.76
C HIS A 39 5.73 -7.06 19.09
N SER A 40 5.83 -8.31 18.65
CA SER A 40 6.87 -8.75 17.72
C SER A 40 6.44 -8.48 16.30
N ARG A 41 7.40 -8.17 15.42
CA ARG A 41 7.17 -8.02 13.97
C ARG A 41 8.24 -8.78 13.21
N ILE A 42 7.79 -9.43 12.15
CA ILE A 42 8.65 -10.12 11.20
C ILE A 42 8.67 -9.28 9.92
N ILE A 43 9.86 -9.01 9.40
CA ILE A 43 10.05 -8.30 8.15
C ILE A 43 10.72 -9.27 7.18
N LEU A 44 10.12 -9.43 6.00
CA LEU A 44 10.63 -10.26 4.91
C LEU A 44 11.18 -9.35 3.81
N PRO A 45 12.49 -9.15 3.73
CA PRO A 45 13.13 -8.48 2.60
C PRO A 45 13.09 -9.38 1.36
N LEU A 46 12.68 -8.84 0.22
CA LEU A 46 12.68 -9.53 -1.07
C LEU A 46 13.60 -8.82 -2.04
N GLU A 47 14.77 -9.41 -2.30
CA GLU A 47 15.69 -8.95 -3.33
C GLU A 47 15.14 -9.29 -4.72
N ILE A 48 15.39 -8.40 -5.70
CA ILE A 48 14.91 -8.56 -7.07
C ILE A 48 16.11 -8.90 -7.95
N SER A 49 16.27 -10.19 -8.25
CA SER A 49 17.37 -10.72 -9.03
C SER A 49 16.93 -11.56 -10.24
N ALA A 50 15.60 -11.76 -10.42
CA ALA A 50 15.10 -12.59 -11.50
C ALA A 50 15.37 -11.96 -12.87
N ALA A 51 16.07 -12.67 -13.74
CA ALA A 51 16.37 -12.25 -15.11
C ALA A 51 15.28 -12.68 -16.13
N SER A 52 14.27 -13.42 -15.69
CA SER A 52 13.14 -13.88 -16.52
C SER A 52 11.81 -13.89 -15.77
N ALA A 53 10.72 -13.93 -16.53
CA ALA A 53 9.38 -14.03 -15.97
C ALA A 53 9.17 -15.33 -15.17
N THR A 54 9.75 -16.44 -15.63
CA THR A 54 9.67 -17.75 -14.95
C THR A 54 10.36 -17.69 -13.59
N GLN A 55 11.59 -17.18 -13.54
CA GLN A 55 12.29 -17.00 -12.27
C GLN A 55 11.54 -16.04 -11.32
N ALA A 56 10.98 -14.96 -11.85
CA ALA A 56 10.18 -14.02 -11.04
C ALA A 56 8.93 -14.71 -10.46
N ALA A 57 8.30 -15.61 -11.21
CA ALA A 57 7.18 -16.40 -10.74
C ALA A 57 7.60 -17.34 -9.61
N GLU A 58 8.66 -18.11 -9.79
CA GLU A 58 9.17 -19.07 -8.79
C GLU A 58 9.59 -18.37 -7.48
N VAL A 59 10.27 -17.21 -7.57
CA VAL A 59 10.66 -16.42 -6.40
C VAL A 59 9.43 -15.89 -5.66
N SER A 60 8.46 -15.38 -6.41
CA SER A 60 7.22 -14.85 -5.85
C SER A 60 6.37 -15.93 -5.18
N ASP A 61 6.24 -17.11 -5.79
CA ASP A 61 5.47 -18.22 -5.22
C ASP A 61 6.09 -18.70 -3.92
N ARG A 62 7.40 -18.91 -3.87
CA ARG A 62 8.11 -19.27 -2.63
C ARG A 62 7.97 -18.21 -1.54
N ALA A 63 8.09 -16.93 -1.90
CA ALA A 63 7.90 -15.84 -0.94
C ALA A 63 6.47 -15.81 -0.41
N TYR A 64 5.47 -16.04 -1.26
CA TYR A 64 4.08 -16.09 -0.86
C TYR A 64 3.80 -17.28 0.07
N GLU A 65 4.33 -18.47 -0.23
CA GLU A 65 4.23 -19.66 0.63
C GLU A 65 4.85 -19.39 2.01
N CYS A 66 6.04 -18.79 2.06
CA CYS A 66 6.70 -18.39 3.31
C CYS A 66 5.83 -17.40 4.11
N VAL A 67 5.23 -16.40 3.45
CA VAL A 67 4.32 -15.44 4.10
C VAL A 67 3.09 -16.14 4.68
N GLU A 68 2.47 -17.04 3.93
CA GLU A 68 1.31 -17.80 4.42
C GLU A 68 1.70 -18.72 5.60
N PHE A 69 2.86 -19.38 5.52
CA PHE A 69 3.37 -20.19 6.63
C PHE A 69 3.59 -19.36 7.90
N ILE A 70 4.28 -18.22 7.79
CA ILE A 70 4.52 -17.33 8.95
C ILE A 70 3.18 -16.86 9.56
N ARG A 71 2.19 -16.56 8.73
CA ARG A 71 0.84 -16.15 9.18
C ARG A 71 0.11 -17.22 10.00
N THR A 72 0.45 -18.49 9.86
CA THR A 72 -0.15 -19.56 10.69
C THR A 72 0.44 -19.58 12.10
N LEU A 73 1.62 -19.03 12.29
CA LEU A 73 2.37 -19.09 13.55
C LEU A 73 2.34 -17.77 14.32
N GLU A 74 2.34 -16.66 13.61
CA GLU A 74 2.53 -15.31 14.14
C GLU A 74 1.71 -14.28 13.33
N ASP A 75 1.85 -12.99 13.67
CA ASP A 75 1.31 -11.90 12.85
C ASP A 75 1.91 -11.91 11.43
N ALA A 76 1.12 -11.47 10.46
CA ALA A 76 1.57 -11.40 9.07
C ALA A 76 2.88 -10.61 8.93
N PRO A 77 3.87 -11.14 8.21
CA PRO A 77 5.13 -10.44 8.00
C PRO A 77 4.94 -9.17 7.15
N LEU A 78 5.80 -8.19 7.39
CA LEU A 78 5.90 -7.01 6.55
C LEU A 78 6.83 -7.31 5.39
N ILE A 79 6.33 -7.26 4.18
CA ILE A 79 7.12 -7.53 2.98
C ILE A 79 7.73 -6.22 2.50
N ILE A 80 9.05 -6.19 2.34
CA ILE A 80 9.79 -5.07 1.77
C ILE A 80 10.50 -5.54 0.52
N THR A 81 10.06 -5.11 -0.63
CA THR A 81 10.70 -5.43 -1.92
C THR A 81 11.79 -4.43 -2.26
N GLU A 82 12.87 -4.91 -2.86
CA GLU A 82 14.07 -4.12 -3.11
C GLU A 82 13.80 -2.92 -4.02
N ASP A 83 13.03 -3.10 -5.08
CA ASP A 83 12.71 -2.03 -6.00
C ASP A 83 11.95 -0.87 -5.33
N ARG A 84 11.01 -1.18 -4.44
CA ARG A 84 10.33 -0.13 -3.66
C ARG A 84 11.25 0.53 -2.65
N TRP A 85 12.09 -0.27 -1.98
CA TRP A 85 13.08 0.27 -1.05
C TRP A 85 14.03 1.24 -1.75
N ARG A 86 14.50 0.89 -2.95
CA ARG A 86 15.41 1.73 -3.73
C ARG A 86 14.72 2.95 -4.34
N ALA A 87 13.56 2.77 -4.98
CA ALA A 87 12.87 3.84 -5.69
C ALA A 87 12.08 4.79 -4.77
N GLN A 88 11.67 4.33 -3.59
CA GLN A 88 10.75 5.04 -2.69
C GLN A 88 11.22 4.96 -1.22
N GLU A 89 12.51 5.07 -0.99
CA GLU A 89 13.16 4.80 0.30
C GLU A 89 12.49 5.52 1.47
N SER A 90 12.29 6.83 1.38
CA SER A 90 11.67 7.62 2.47
C SER A 90 10.25 7.15 2.81
N MET A 91 9.47 6.79 1.79
CA MET A 91 8.11 6.26 1.98
C MET A 91 8.14 4.88 2.61
N MET A 92 9.08 4.00 2.18
CA MET A 92 9.21 2.66 2.74
C MET A 92 9.67 2.69 4.20
N ARG A 93 10.62 3.55 4.53
CA ARG A 93 11.08 3.78 5.90
C ARG A 93 9.95 4.26 6.81
N ALA A 94 9.24 5.32 6.41
CA ALA A 94 8.09 5.84 7.18
C ALA A 94 7.00 4.78 7.39
N ARG A 95 6.71 3.99 6.35
CA ARG A 95 5.74 2.92 6.43
C ARG A 95 6.18 1.79 7.36
N LEU A 96 7.45 1.38 7.30
CA LEU A 96 8.02 0.38 8.18
C LEU A 96 7.92 0.82 9.64
N LEU A 97 8.32 2.07 9.94
CA LEU A 97 8.19 2.65 11.28
C LEU A 97 6.73 2.69 11.75
N ALA A 98 5.79 3.05 10.87
CA ALA A 98 4.36 3.05 11.21
C ALA A 98 3.83 1.65 11.58
N HIS A 99 4.33 0.59 10.95
CA HIS A 99 4.01 -0.80 11.33
C HIS A 99 4.68 -1.22 12.65
N LEU A 100 5.77 -0.56 13.02
CA LEU A 100 6.43 -0.73 14.32
C LEU A 100 5.91 0.25 15.40
N GLU A 101 4.75 0.86 15.12
CA GLU A 101 4.04 1.79 16.01
C GLU A 101 4.76 3.12 16.28
N LEU A 102 5.75 3.46 15.46
CA LEU A 102 6.44 4.74 15.51
C LEU A 102 5.79 5.71 14.51
N PHE A 103 4.80 6.46 14.96
CA PHE A 103 4.05 7.44 14.17
C PHE A 103 3.39 8.50 15.05
N SER A 104 3.11 9.66 14.46
CA SER A 104 2.23 10.67 15.04
C SER A 104 0.76 10.30 14.82
N GLN A 105 -0.12 10.71 15.73
CA GLN A 105 -1.54 10.40 15.63
C GLN A 105 -2.38 11.67 15.44
N ALA A 106 -3.28 11.63 14.44
CA ALA A 106 -4.36 12.58 14.29
C ALA A 106 -5.71 11.85 14.37
N PHE A 107 -6.76 12.56 14.74
CA PHE A 107 -8.12 12.02 14.83
C PHE A 107 -9.03 12.70 13.81
N ALA A 108 -9.78 11.93 13.05
CA ALA A 108 -10.71 12.44 12.03
C ALA A 108 -11.74 13.43 12.56
N ARG A 109 -12.11 13.37 13.86
CA ARG A 109 -13.00 14.35 14.51
C ARG A 109 -12.39 15.77 14.53
N ASN A 110 -11.07 15.88 14.51
CA ASN A 110 -10.34 17.15 14.48
C ASN A 110 -10.01 17.61 13.04
N CYS A 111 -10.60 16.96 12.05
CA CYS A 111 -10.36 17.22 10.64
C CYS A 111 -11.68 17.53 9.92
N GLU A 112 -11.58 18.13 8.75
CA GLU A 112 -12.68 18.27 7.82
C GLU A 112 -12.31 17.67 6.47
N VAL A 113 -13.33 17.17 5.75
CA VAL A 113 -13.16 16.67 4.37
C VAL A 113 -13.65 17.74 3.42
N ARG A 114 -12.83 18.05 2.42
CA ARG A 114 -13.17 18.96 1.32
C ARG A 114 -12.90 18.28 -0.01
N ARG A 115 -13.64 18.64 -1.05
CA ARG A 115 -13.21 18.37 -2.42
C ARG A 115 -11.98 19.18 -2.73
N ILE A 116 -11.03 18.58 -3.44
CA ILE A 116 -9.78 19.21 -3.86
C ILE A 116 -9.60 19.11 -5.37
N GLU A 117 -8.75 19.95 -5.91
CA GLU A 117 -8.43 19.93 -7.32
C GLU A 117 -7.58 18.71 -7.70
N LYS A 118 -7.70 18.30 -8.96
CA LYS A 118 -6.94 17.16 -9.51
C LYS A 118 -5.42 17.33 -9.34
N ALA A 119 -4.91 18.55 -9.51
CA ALA A 119 -3.48 18.85 -9.37
C ALA A 119 -3.01 18.58 -7.94
N GLU A 120 -3.74 19.09 -6.93
CA GLU A 120 -3.43 18.91 -5.52
C GLU A 120 -3.46 17.43 -5.12
N ALA A 121 -4.49 16.68 -5.57
CA ALA A 121 -4.59 15.24 -5.32
C ALA A 121 -3.43 14.47 -5.98
N ARG A 122 -3.04 14.85 -7.21
CA ARG A 122 -1.92 14.25 -7.93
C ARG A 122 -0.61 14.45 -7.18
N ASP A 123 -0.32 15.69 -6.81
CA ASP A 123 0.92 16.04 -6.12
C ASP A 123 1.05 15.32 -4.78
N PHE A 124 -0.04 15.27 -4.02
CA PHE A 124 -0.07 14.55 -2.74
C PHE A 124 0.15 13.05 -2.91
N LEU A 125 -0.61 12.40 -3.81
CA LEU A 125 -0.54 10.95 -4.00
C LEU A 125 0.76 10.50 -4.66
N THR A 126 1.34 11.29 -5.55
CA THR A 126 2.65 10.97 -6.13
C THR A 126 3.74 10.90 -5.07
N ARG A 127 3.67 11.76 -4.05
CA ARG A 127 4.64 11.76 -2.95
C ARG A 127 4.36 10.74 -1.84
N ASN A 128 3.09 10.37 -1.62
CA ASN A 128 2.68 9.67 -0.41
C ASN A 128 2.01 8.30 -0.66
N HIS A 129 1.85 7.87 -1.92
CA HIS A 129 1.25 6.57 -2.25
C HIS A 129 2.17 5.75 -3.15
N SER A 130 2.46 4.50 -2.80
CA SER A 130 3.43 3.63 -3.48
C SER A 130 3.13 3.39 -4.98
N TYR A 131 1.89 3.48 -5.40
CA TYR A 131 1.49 3.46 -6.83
C TYR A 131 1.22 4.85 -7.39
N GLY A 132 1.56 5.91 -6.66
CA GLY A 132 1.32 7.27 -7.10
C GLY A 132 -0.15 7.60 -7.37
N TYR A 133 -0.37 8.63 -8.17
CA TYR A 133 -1.69 9.07 -8.59
C TYR A 133 -2.25 8.18 -9.71
N ALA A 134 -3.55 7.91 -9.65
CA ALA A 134 -4.33 7.33 -10.76
C ALA A 134 -5.42 8.32 -11.18
N ALA A 135 -5.74 8.36 -12.49
CA ALA A 135 -6.79 9.23 -13.01
C ALA A 135 -8.16 8.86 -12.42
N CYS A 136 -8.74 9.79 -11.68
CA CYS A 136 -10.01 9.62 -10.98
C CYS A 136 -10.94 10.81 -11.22
N ARG A 137 -12.24 10.64 -10.94
CA ARG A 137 -13.24 11.70 -11.06
C ARG A 137 -13.38 12.51 -9.79
N TYR A 138 -13.28 11.85 -8.64
CA TYR A 138 -13.55 12.48 -7.34
C TYR A 138 -12.27 12.47 -6.51
N HIS A 139 -11.94 13.65 -5.98
CA HIS A 139 -10.77 13.87 -5.16
C HIS A 139 -11.19 14.54 -3.87
N TYR A 140 -10.86 13.94 -2.75
CA TYR A 140 -11.15 14.46 -1.41
C TYR A 140 -9.86 14.61 -0.63
N GLY A 141 -9.71 15.75 0.02
CA GLY A 141 -8.65 16.03 0.99
C GLY A 141 -9.19 16.03 2.41
N LEU A 142 -8.40 15.55 3.35
CA LEU A 142 -8.67 15.64 4.78
C LEU A 142 -7.76 16.70 5.37
N PHE A 143 -8.33 17.75 5.93
CA PHE A 143 -7.63 18.92 6.45
C PHE A 143 -7.75 19.00 7.97
N LEU A 144 -6.65 19.33 8.64
CA LEU A 144 -6.68 19.61 10.08
C LEU A 144 -7.50 20.87 10.37
N LYS A 145 -8.40 20.80 11.35
CA LYS A 145 -9.10 21.97 11.90
C LYS A 145 -8.41 22.55 13.13
N ARG A 146 -7.65 21.72 13.82
CA ARG A 146 -6.93 22.08 15.05
C ARG A 146 -5.55 21.48 14.98
N GLN A 147 -4.60 22.17 15.60
CA GLN A 147 -3.23 21.69 15.75
C GLN A 147 -3.22 20.26 16.33
N THR A 148 -2.36 19.39 15.80
CA THR A 148 -2.15 18.06 16.38
C THR A 148 -1.48 18.24 17.75
N GLY A 149 -2.06 17.66 18.80
CA GLY A 149 -1.37 17.51 20.08
C GLY A 149 -0.17 16.58 19.94
N HIS A 150 0.78 16.65 20.86
CA HIS A 150 2.07 15.98 20.91
C HIS A 150 2.30 14.86 19.89
N LEU A 151 3.32 15.06 19.08
CA LEU A 151 3.99 14.02 18.30
C LEU A 151 4.53 12.96 19.28
N ALA A 152 4.59 11.69 18.86
CA ALA A 152 5.30 10.69 19.64
C ALA A 152 6.72 11.20 19.95
N ALA A 153 7.21 11.00 21.17
CA ALA A 153 8.46 11.56 21.68
C ALA A 153 9.71 11.25 20.82
N SER A 154 9.63 10.24 19.95
CA SER A 154 10.67 9.84 18.99
C SER A 154 10.75 10.72 17.73
N LEU A 155 9.83 11.67 17.55
CA LEU A 155 9.82 12.60 16.41
C LEU A 155 10.16 14.02 16.87
N GLU A 156 11.13 14.17 17.74
CA GLU A 156 11.50 15.39 18.45
C GLU A 156 11.74 16.64 17.59
N ASN A 157 11.88 16.50 16.28
CA ASN A 157 12.15 17.59 15.33
C ASN A 157 11.04 17.88 14.33
N LYS A 158 9.84 17.27 14.45
CA LYS A 158 8.74 17.60 13.54
C LYS A 158 7.84 18.67 14.14
N GLU A 159 7.79 19.81 13.46
CA GLU A 159 6.86 20.89 13.76
C GLU A 159 5.42 20.35 13.83
N SER A 160 4.67 20.80 14.82
CA SER A 160 3.25 20.49 14.92
C SER A 160 2.52 20.96 13.65
N LEU A 161 1.72 20.09 13.05
CA LEU A 161 0.98 20.44 11.84
C LEU A 161 -0.08 21.51 12.13
N ALA A 162 -0.04 22.59 11.36
CA ALA A 162 -0.94 23.74 11.52
C ALA A 162 -2.37 23.41 11.08
N PRO A 163 -3.39 24.11 11.62
CA PRO A 163 -4.74 24.07 11.05
C PRO A 163 -4.72 24.45 9.56
N GLY A 164 -5.55 23.75 8.77
CA GLY A 164 -5.59 23.92 7.31
C GLY A 164 -4.61 23.04 6.54
N THR A 165 -3.72 22.30 7.21
CA THR A 165 -2.82 21.35 6.55
C THR A 165 -3.59 20.16 5.97
N LEU A 166 -3.33 19.84 4.68
CA LEU A 166 -3.82 18.63 4.01
C LEU A 166 -3.02 17.43 4.52
N ILE A 167 -3.69 16.50 5.21
CA ILE A 167 -3.04 15.36 5.87
C ILE A 167 -3.35 14.00 5.25
N ALA A 168 -4.41 13.89 4.46
CA ALA A 168 -4.73 12.68 3.71
C ALA A 168 -5.55 12.98 2.47
N VAL A 169 -5.42 12.12 1.46
CA VAL A 169 -6.18 12.20 0.20
C VAL A 169 -6.83 10.87 -0.10
N ALA A 170 -8.10 10.91 -0.54
CA ALA A 170 -8.82 9.78 -1.08
C ALA A 170 -9.33 10.11 -2.49
N THR A 171 -9.25 9.15 -3.41
CA THR A 171 -9.76 9.32 -4.77
C THR A 171 -10.69 8.18 -5.18
N PHE A 172 -11.74 8.54 -5.95
CA PHE A 172 -12.72 7.59 -6.45
C PHE A 172 -12.89 7.75 -7.96
N SER A 173 -13.12 6.62 -8.65
CA SER A 173 -13.27 6.55 -10.10
C SER A 173 -14.52 7.25 -10.61
N ASN A 174 -14.68 7.26 -11.94
CA ASN A 174 -16.00 7.45 -12.56
C ASN A 174 -16.92 6.27 -12.23
N ALA A 175 -18.23 6.51 -12.33
CA ALA A 175 -19.22 5.44 -12.26
C ALA A 175 -18.99 4.43 -13.40
N ARG A 176 -18.82 3.17 -13.06
CA ARG A 176 -19.04 2.06 -13.98
C ARG A 176 -20.51 1.67 -13.90
N LYS A 177 -21.25 1.93 -14.99
CA LYS A 177 -22.67 1.58 -15.08
C LYS A 177 -22.81 0.19 -15.69
N TRP A 178 -23.68 -0.62 -15.10
CA TRP A 178 -24.07 -1.92 -15.65
C TRP A 178 -25.53 -2.20 -15.29
N SER A 179 -26.20 -3.01 -16.12
CA SER A 179 -27.63 -3.31 -15.92
C SER A 179 -27.82 -4.62 -15.17
N LYS A 180 -28.77 -4.64 -14.26
CA LYS A 180 -29.28 -5.84 -13.62
C LYS A 180 -30.82 -5.79 -13.64
N GLY A 181 -31.44 -6.61 -14.47
CA GLY A 181 -32.85 -6.42 -14.86
C GLY A 181 -33.05 -5.03 -15.43
N ASP A 182 -34.09 -4.35 -14.98
CA ASP A 182 -34.45 -2.98 -15.43
C ASP A 182 -33.68 -1.87 -14.69
N ARG A 183 -32.79 -2.24 -13.76
CA ARG A 183 -32.07 -1.26 -12.95
C ARG A 183 -30.66 -1.05 -13.47
N VAL A 184 -30.23 0.21 -13.54
CA VAL A 184 -28.86 0.62 -13.81
C VAL A 184 -28.12 0.83 -12.51
N ILE A 185 -27.12 0.00 -12.24
CA ILE A 185 -26.26 0.05 -11.07
C ILE A 185 -25.06 0.95 -11.34
N LYS A 186 -24.74 1.84 -10.39
CA LYS A 186 -23.60 2.76 -10.43
C LYS A 186 -22.53 2.29 -9.45
N SER A 187 -21.57 1.52 -9.96
CA SER A 187 -20.41 1.05 -9.19
C SER A 187 -19.25 2.02 -9.29
N TYR A 188 -18.57 2.26 -8.17
CA TYR A 188 -17.38 3.11 -8.11
C TYR A 188 -16.20 2.33 -7.53
N GLU A 189 -15.00 2.78 -7.84
CA GLU A 189 -13.78 2.25 -7.22
C GLU A 189 -13.18 3.31 -6.30
N TRP A 190 -12.91 2.94 -5.05
CA TRP A 190 -12.02 3.69 -4.19
C TRP A 190 -10.59 3.37 -4.60
N THR A 191 -10.01 4.22 -5.42
CA THR A 191 -8.80 3.90 -6.18
C THR A 191 -7.53 4.13 -5.36
N ARG A 192 -7.46 5.21 -4.57
CA ARG A 192 -6.30 5.57 -3.76
C ARG A 192 -6.72 6.17 -2.41
N TYR A 193 -5.91 5.85 -1.41
CA TYR A 193 -5.87 6.54 -0.13
C TYR A 193 -4.43 6.63 0.36
N ALA A 194 -4.00 7.82 0.75
CA ALA A 194 -2.74 8.01 1.47
C ALA A 194 -2.90 9.10 2.53
N SER A 195 -2.15 8.98 3.62
CA SER A 195 -1.90 10.05 4.59
C SER A 195 -0.47 10.54 4.46
N LEU A 196 -0.15 11.64 5.11
CA LEU A 196 1.24 12.08 5.26
C LEU A 196 2.08 10.95 5.88
N PRO A 197 3.36 10.83 5.50
CA PRO A 197 4.29 9.93 6.16
C PRO A 197 4.31 10.19 7.67
N ASP A 198 4.57 9.16 8.45
CA ASP A 198 4.64 9.22 9.91
C ASP A 198 3.37 9.73 10.61
N LEU A 199 2.25 9.86 9.89
CA LEU A 199 0.98 10.30 10.46
C LEU A 199 -0.12 9.25 10.28
N ARG A 200 -0.61 8.69 11.37
CA ARG A 200 -1.78 7.83 11.40
C ARG A 200 -3.04 8.65 11.69
N VAL A 201 -4.00 8.62 10.77
CA VAL A 201 -5.26 9.35 10.93
C VAL A 201 -6.37 8.39 11.36
N SER A 202 -6.61 8.29 12.66
CA SER A 202 -7.68 7.43 13.20
C SER A 202 -9.05 7.89 12.75
N GLY A 203 -9.80 6.98 12.08
CA GLY A 203 -11.12 7.26 11.51
C GLY A 203 -11.09 8.08 10.20
N GLY A 204 -9.90 8.42 9.67
CA GLY A 204 -9.76 9.23 8.45
C GLY A 204 -10.41 8.59 7.22
N MET A 205 -10.09 7.33 6.97
CA MET A 205 -10.68 6.57 5.85
C MET A 205 -12.21 6.54 5.94
N GLY A 206 -12.76 6.18 7.09
CA GLY A 206 -14.22 6.11 7.29
C GLY A 206 -14.92 7.46 7.09
N LYS A 207 -14.31 8.56 7.54
CA LYS A 207 -14.86 9.90 7.36
C LYS A 207 -14.89 10.31 5.87
N MET A 208 -13.81 10.06 5.13
CA MET A 208 -13.73 10.38 3.70
C MET A 208 -14.69 9.50 2.88
N LEU A 209 -14.78 8.20 3.19
CA LEU A 209 -15.75 7.29 2.58
C LEU A 209 -17.18 7.76 2.79
N LYS A 210 -17.54 8.11 4.02
CA LYS A 210 -18.88 8.62 4.34
C LYS A 210 -19.21 9.92 3.59
N THR A 211 -18.22 10.81 3.45
CA THR A 211 -18.39 12.04 2.66
C THR A 211 -18.66 11.72 1.20
N PHE A 212 -17.88 10.81 0.58
CA PHE A 212 -18.09 10.37 -0.79
C PHE A 212 -19.49 9.74 -0.98
N ILE A 213 -19.91 8.86 -0.07
CA ILE A 213 -21.24 8.21 -0.13
C ILE A 213 -22.35 9.26 -0.10
N ASN A 214 -22.25 10.23 0.80
CA ASN A 214 -23.28 11.29 0.93
C ASN A 214 -23.33 12.19 -0.32
N ASP A 215 -22.19 12.52 -0.91
CA ASP A 215 -22.08 13.42 -2.07
C ASP A 215 -22.56 12.76 -3.38
N VAL A 216 -22.23 11.48 -3.56
CA VAL A 216 -22.35 10.80 -4.86
C VAL A 216 -23.51 9.80 -4.89
N ARG A 217 -23.87 9.25 -3.73
CA ARG A 217 -24.91 8.21 -3.56
C ARG A 217 -24.69 7.03 -4.51
N PRO A 218 -23.56 6.33 -4.39
CA PRO A 218 -23.27 5.16 -5.19
C PRO A 218 -24.17 3.98 -4.82
N ASP A 219 -24.39 3.05 -5.76
CA ASP A 219 -25.05 1.78 -5.45
C ASP A 219 -24.09 0.80 -4.78
N ASP A 220 -22.82 0.80 -5.21
CA ASP A 220 -21.75 0.09 -4.54
C ASP A 220 -20.39 0.78 -4.73
N ILE A 221 -19.46 0.39 -3.88
CA ILE A 221 -18.05 0.82 -3.95
C ILE A 221 -17.18 -0.42 -3.86
N MET A 222 -16.21 -0.54 -4.76
CA MET A 222 -15.17 -1.56 -4.68
C MET A 222 -13.81 -0.94 -4.35
N SER A 223 -12.91 -1.74 -3.81
CA SER A 223 -11.50 -1.38 -3.61
C SER A 223 -10.61 -2.62 -3.62
N TYR A 224 -9.32 -2.41 -3.67
CA TYR A 224 -8.33 -3.48 -3.72
C TYR A 224 -7.29 -3.31 -2.61
N ALA A 225 -7.01 -4.40 -1.90
CA ALA A 225 -5.89 -4.47 -0.96
C ALA A 225 -4.74 -5.23 -1.63
N ASP A 226 -3.61 -4.56 -1.79
CA ASP A 226 -2.38 -5.15 -2.31
C ASP A 226 -1.80 -6.13 -1.29
N LEU A 227 -1.64 -7.39 -1.68
CA LEU A 227 -1.16 -8.46 -0.80
C LEU A 227 0.33 -8.34 -0.42
N GLU A 228 1.09 -7.50 -1.10
CA GLU A 228 2.43 -7.10 -0.63
C GLU A 228 2.36 -6.37 0.73
N TRP A 229 1.21 -5.74 1.03
CA TRP A 229 1.08 -4.86 2.18
C TRP A 229 0.14 -5.35 3.27
N SER A 230 -1.00 -5.86 2.90
CA SER A 230 -1.99 -6.38 3.85
C SER A 230 -3.08 -7.15 3.15
N ARG A 231 -3.80 -7.96 3.92
CA ARG A 231 -5.02 -8.63 3.43
C ARG A 231 -6.22 -7.71 3.27
N GLY A 232 -6.14 -6.46 3.79
CA GLY A 232 -7.21 -5.47 3.65
C GLY A 232 -8.21 -5.43 4.82
N ASP A 233 -7.80 -5.78 6.04
CA ASP A 233 -8.65 -5.77 7.25
C ASP A 233 -9.32 -4.43 7.52
N VAL A 234 -8.70 -3.34 7.07
CA VAL A 234 -9.29 -2.00 7.16
C VAL A 234 -10.60 -1.90 6.36
N TYR A 235 -10.71 -2.58 5.22
CA TYR A 235 -11.92 -2.58 4.42
C TYR A 235 -13.04 -3.34 5.13
N SER A 236 -12.76 -4.49 5.72
CA SER A 236 -13.75 -5.23 6.52
C SER A 236 -14.28 -4.40 7.68
N ARG A 237 -13.40 -3.67 8.38
CA ARG A 237 -13.80 -2.74 9.45
C ARG A 237 -14.63 -1.55 8.96
N LEU A 238 -14.52 -1.19 7.69
CA LEU A 238 -15.32 -0.14 7.05
C LEU A 238 -16.64 -0.67 6.49
N GLY A 239 -16.93 -1.98 6.60
CA GLY A 239 -18.15 -2.60 6.11
C GLY A 239 -18.09 -3.14 4.68
N PHE A 240 -16.89 -3.24 4.10
CA PHE A 240 -16.69 -3.95 2.84
C PHE A 240 -16.63 -5.47 3.08
N VAL A 241 -17.08 -6.23 2.11
CA VAL A 241 -17.00 -7.69 2.08
C VAL A 241 -15.96 -8.12 1.07
N LEU A 242 -15.15 -9.13 1.40
CA LEU A 242 -14.23 -9.75 0.45
C LEU A 242 -15.04 -10.43 -0.65
N GLU A 243 -14.80 -10.01 -1.90
CA GLU A 243 -15.53 -10.51 -3.09
C GLU A 243 -14.70 -11.51 -3.90
N GLY A 244 -13.39 -11.45 -3.81
CA GLY A 244 -12.49 -12.31 -4.55
C GLY A 244 -11.06 -11.78 -4.52
N GLN A 245 -10.21 -12.36 -5.35
CA GLN A 245 -8.79 -12.01 -5.47
C GLN A 245 -8.45 -11.74 -6.94
N LYS A 246 -7.58 -10.78 -7.19
CA LYS A 246 -6.94 -10.56 -8.48
C LYS A 246 -5.62 -11.31 -8.53
N GLU A 247 -5.37 -11.90 -9.68
CA GLU A 247 -4.12 -12.59 -9.97
C GLU A 247 -2.90 -11.69 -9.81
N PRO A 248 -1.73 -12.28 -9.46
CA PRO A 248 -0.46 -11.60 -9.47
C PRO A 248 -0.12 -10.97 -10.82
N VAL A 249 0.51 -9.80 -10.80
CA VAL A 249 0.95 -9.06 -11.98
C VAL A 249 2.47 -9.15 -12.08
N LEU A 250 2.95 -9.48 -13.29
CA LEU A 250 4.36 -9.43 -13.62
C LEU A 250 4.78 -7.98 -13.92
N PHE A 251 5.90 -7.57 -13.36
CA PHE A 251 6.55 -6.28 -13.61
C PHE A 251 7.94 -6.47 -14.19
N SER A 252 8.33 -5.59 -15.09
CA SER A 252 9.71 -5.32 -15.44
C SER A 252 10.23 -4.23 -14.53
N VAL A 253 11.45 -4.40 -14.01
CA VAL A 253 12.11 -3.46 -13.10
C VAL A 253 13.41 -3.00 -13.75
N ASP A 254 13.57 -1.71 -13.96
CA ASP A 254 14.82 -1.13 -14.46
C ASP A 254 15.86 -1.13 -13.29
N PRO A 255 16.98 -1.85 -13.38
CA PRO A 255 17.96 -1.94 -12.28
C PRO A 255 18.71 -0.64 -11.99
N ARG A 256 18.54 0.41 -12.82
CA ARG A 256 19.17 1.73 -12.62
C ARG A 256 18.26 2.68 -11.85
N THR A 257 16.94 2.64 -12.12
CA THR A 257 15.96 3.51 -11.49
C THR A 257 15.09 2.80 -10.46
N TRP A 258 15.07 1.45 -10.50
CA TRP A 258 14.22 0.59 -9.68
C TRP A 258 12.72 0.80 -9.91
N GLU A 259 12.36 1.46 -11.02
CA GLU A 259 10.96 1.66 -11.39
C GLU A 259 10.33 0.38 -11.94
N ARG A 260 9.13 0.07 -11.47
CA ARG A 260 8.30 -1.04 -11.96
C ARG A 260 7.43 -0.62 -13.12
N THR A 261 7.45 -1.38 -14.20
CA THR A 261 6.51 -1.27 -15.31
C THR A 261 5.73 -2.57 -15.47
N PRO A 262 4.37 -2.54 -15.42
CA PRO A 262 3.59 -3.77 -15.60
C PRO A 262 3.80 -4.35 -17.01
N VAL A 263 4.04 -5.66 -17.06
CA VAL A 263 4.15 -6.41 -18.34
C VAL A 263 2.75 -6.73 -18.84
N LYS A 264 2.43 -6.30 -20.07
CA LYS A 264 1.12 -6.59 -20.68
C LYS A 264 1.07 -8.06 -21.09
N PRO A 265 -0.06 -8.78 -20.82
CA PRO A 265 -0.27 -10.12 -21.34
C PRO A 265 -0.18 -10.14 -22.87
N GLY A 266 0.45 -11.18 -23.43
CA GLY A 266 0.57 -11.35 -24.89
C GLY A 266 1.79 -10.73 -25.56
N THR A 267 2.68 -10.07 -24.80
CA THR A 267 3.98 -9.60 -25.31
C THR A 267 5.03 -10.71 -25.10
N THR A 268 5.05 -11.73 -25.99
CA THR A 268 6.02 -12.84 -25.88
C THR A 268 7.07 -12.75 -26.98
N ALA A 269 8.35 -13.03 -26.64
CA ALA A 269 9.40 -13.32 -27.63
C ALA A 269 9.23 -14.73 -28.19
N GLY A 270 9.92 -15.03 -29.28
CA GLY A 270 9.93 -16.35 -29.91
C GLY A 270 10.41 -17.52 -29.03
N ASP A 271 10.99 -17.24 -27.86
CA ASP A 271 11.40 -18.18 -26.81
C ASP A 271 10.36 -18.29 -25.66
N GLY A 272 9.18 -17.69 -25.82
CA GLY A 272 8.09 -17.72 -24.82
C GLY A 272 8.20 -16.70 -23.69
N GLY A 273 9.28 -15.90 -23.62
CA GLY A 273 9.44 -14.83 -22.65
C GLY A 273 8.78 -13.51 -23.06
N PRO A 274 8.42 -12.63 -22.12
CA PRO A 274 7.85 -11.33 -22.45
C PRO A 274 8.88 -10.43 -23.12
N VAL A 275 8.57 -9.89 -24.31
CA VAL A 275 9.35 -8.83 -24.95
C VAL A 275 8.80 -7.48 -24.51
N ILE A 276 9.59 -6.76 -23.74
CA ILE A 276 9.33 -5.35 -23.45
C ILE A 276 10.35 -4.55 -24.28
N PRO A 277 9.93 -3.71 -25.23
CA PRO A 277 10.86 -2.88 -25.98
C PRO A 277 11.72 -2.05 -24.99
N GLY A 278 13.03 -2.15 -25.11
CA GLY A 278 13.98 -1.45 -24.23
C GLY A 278 14.30 -2.15 -22.91
N SER A 279 13.86 -3.39 -22.67
CA SER A 279 14.06 -4.13 -21.42
C SER A 279 15.33 -4.98 -21.35
N ALA A 280 16.25 -4.84 -22.31
CA ALA A 280 17.54 -5.54 -22.25
C ALA A 280 18.27 -5.20 -20.92
N GLY A 281 18.47 -6.22 -20.08
CA GLY A 281 19.07 -6.06 -18.74
C GLY A 281 18.11 -5.68 -17.63
N ASN A 282 16.80 -5.60 -17.87
CA ASN A 282 15.82 -5.41 -16.81
C ASN A 282 15.65 -6.69 -15.97
N LEU A 283 15.33 -6.48 -14.71
CA LEU A 283 14.92 -7.53 -13.79
C LEU A 283 13.40 -7.71 -13.84
N PHE A 284 12.93 -8.81 -13.28
CA PHE A 284 11.50 -9.11 -13.23
C PHE A 284 11.05 -9.37 -11.79
N PHE A 285 9.84 -8.92 -11.47
CA PHE A 285 9.17 -9.18 -10.21
C PHE A 285 7.69 -9.49 -10.46
N ARG A 286 7.16 -10.52 -9.82
CA ARG A 286 5.74 -10.82 -9.81
C ARG A 286 5.19 -10.52 -8.41
N ASN A 287 4.21 -9.62 -8.31
CA ASN A 287 3.57 -9.31 -7.03
C ASN A 287 2.66 -10.45 -6.56
N PHE A 288 2.03 -10.30 -5.40
CA PHE A 288 1.17 -11.32 -4.80
C PHE A 288 -0.32 -11.16 -5.16
N GLY A 289 -0.65 -10.27 -6.10
CA GLY A 289 -2.03 -9.96 -6.44
C GLY A 289 -2.71 -9.04 -5.42
N SER A 290 -4.02 -9.01 -5.43
CA SER A 290 -4.80 -8.14 -4.52
C SER A 290 -6.14 -8.74 -4.16
N ASN A 291 -6.55 -8.58 -2.91
CA ASN A 291 -7.89 -8.87 -2.47
C ASN A 291 -8.87 -7.80 -2.96
N LYS A 292 -9.98 -8.21 -3.56
CA LYS A 292 -11.05 -7.35 -4.02
C LYS A 292 -12.14 -7.27 -2.96
N TYR A 293 -12.46 -6.07 -2.55
CA TYR A 293 -13.49 -5.77 -1.57
C TYR A 293 -14.64 -4.98 -2.19
N ARG A 294 -15.88 -5.26 -1.76
CA ARG A 294 -17.07 -4.51 -2.19
C ARG A 294 -17.95 -4.14 -1.00
N MET A 295 -18.45 -2.91 -1.01
CA MET A 295 -19.51 -2.43 -0.14
C MET A 295 -20.75 -2.17 -0.98
N LYS A 296 -21.82 -2.93 -0.80
CA LYS A 296 -23.14 -2.67 -1.37
C LYS A 296 -23.87 -1.65 -0.49
N LEU A 297 -24.45 -0.64 -1.09
CA LEU A 297 -25.16 0.46 -0.42
C LEU A 297 -26.65 0.48 -0.77
N THR A 298 -27.03 -0.24 -1.82
CA THR A 298 -28.42 -0.47 -2.21
C THR A 298 -28.61 -1.95 -2.51
N ASP A 299 -29.84 -2.44 -2.30
CA ASP A 299 -30.18 -3.81 -2.67
C ASP A 299 -30.31 -3.92 -4.19
N TYR A 300 -29.49 -4.75 -4.76
CA TYR A 300 -29.56 -5.21 -6.14
C TYR A 300 -29.08 -6.65 -6.16
N GLU A 301 -29.99 -7.59 -5.94
CA GLU A 301 -29.73 -9.03 -6.07
C GLU A 301 -29.81 -9.51 -7.52
#